data_95fbbf4fec66a8aeb723f77168bdde9f
#
_entry.id   95fbbf4fec66a8aeb723f77168bdde9f
#
_cell.length_a   1.000
_cell.length_b   1.000
_cell.length_c   1.000
_cell.angle_alpha   90.00
_cell.angle_beta   90.00
_cell.angle_gamma   90.00
#
_symmetry.space_group_name_H-M   'P 1'
#
loop_
_entity.id
_entity.type
_entity.pdbx_description
1 polymer ?
#
loop_
_entity_poly.entity_id
_entity_poly.type
_entity_poly.pdbx_seq_one_letter_code
_entity_poly.pdbx_strand_id
1 'polypeptide(L)'
;CEMQWEEKDNWPTVRMSNPIWKGPDDIKVPSGFLEHRDNIAISRSISLLKEEFGDEVAIIGKTMGPWTLAYHVFGVEKFLLMTIDDPVMTMECLHKLKEISVLFGQAQIDAGADALTFPDHATGDLVSGEYYKRFLLELHQEMVEVLEVPLILHICGNTLDRMDYIAQNNMAAFHFDSMNDPQKAMDIVDGRIALIGNINNPVTLYSCLLYT
;
A
#
# COMPACT_ATOMS: atom_id res chain seq x y z
N CYS A 1 -13.78 12.71 -5.96
CA CYS A 1 -12.53 12.94 -6.71
C CYS A 1 -12.84 13.12 -8.18
N GLU A 2 -12.20 14.08 -8.80
CA GLU A 2 -12.19 14.16 -10.24
C GLU A 2 -11.00 13.35 -10.75
N MET A 3 -11.28 12.29 -11.52
CA MET A 3 -10.25 11.50 -12.15
C MET A 3 -9.80 12.17 -13.44
N GLN A 4 -8.49 12.34 -13.62
CA GLN A 4 -7.91 12.84 -14.86
C GLN A 4 -7.41 11.68 -15.72
N TRP A 5 -7.82 11.69 -16.99
CA TRP A 5 -7.29 10.83 -18.04
C TRP A 5 -6.43 11.71 -18.96
N GLU A 6 -5.12 11.67 -18.76
CA GLU A 6 -4.20 12.53 -19.54
C GLU A 6 -4.01 12.03 -20.97
N GLU A 7 -4.00 10.72 -21.17
CA GLU A 7 -3.90 10.08 -22.50
C GLU A 7 -4.73 8.79 -22.51
N LYS A 8 -5.09 8.33 -23.72
CA LYS A 8 -6.00 7.21 -23.93
C LYS A 8 -5.53 5.89 -23.32
N ASP A 9 -4.22 5.72 -23.15
CA ASP A 9 -3.55 4.50 -22.68
C ASP A 9 -2.87 4.66 -21.30
N ASN A 10 -2.98 5.83 -20.66
CA ASN A 10 -2.45 6.06 -19.32
C ASN A 10 -3.47 5.73 -18.23
N TRP A 11 -2.96 5.33 -17.08
CA TRP A 11 -3.78 5.13 -15.88
C TRP A 11 -4.40 6.45 -15.45
N PRO A 12 -5.68 6.45 -15.05
CA PRO A 12 -6.30 7.66 -14.52
C PRO A 12 -5.61 8.09 -13.22
N THR A 13 -5.36 9.37 -13.09
CA THR A 13 -4.80 9.97 -11.87
C THR A 13 -5.83 10.80 -11.14
N VAL A 14 -5.69 10.92 -9.82
CA VAL A 14 -6.53 11.81 -9.02
C VAL A 14 -6.04 13.25 -9.21
N ARG A 15 -6.94 14.18 -9.47
CA ARG A 15 -6.60 15.60 -9.58
C ARG A 15 -6.15 16.15 -8.22
N MET A 16 -4.86 16.30 -8.02
CA MET A 16 -4.24 16.73 -6.76
C MET A 16 -4.43 18.22 -6.43
N SER A 17 -4.88 19.04 -7.40
CA SER A 17 -5.02 20.50 -7.23
C SER A 17 -6.10 20.92 -6.22
N ASN A 18 -7.06 20.04 -5.93
CA ASN A 18 -8.10 20.28 -4.95
C ASN A 18 -8.22 19.10 -3.99
N PRO A 19 -7.55 19.13 -2.84
CA PRO A 19 -7.68 18.07 -1.85
C PRO A 19 -9.15 17.92 -1.45
N ILE A 20 -9.60 16.66 -1.39
CA ILE A 20 -11.02 16.33 -1.16
C ILE A 20 -11.39 16.63 0.29
N TRP A 21 -10.47 16.37 1.20
CA TRP A 21 -10.64 16.47 2.63
C TRP A 21 -9.66 17.47 3.26
N LYS A 22 -10.05 18.05 4.37
CA LYS A 22 -9.26 19.05 5.10
C LYS A 22 -8.79 18.54 6.46
N GLY A 23 -9.47 17.54 7.00
CA GLY A 23 -9.17 16.98 8.30
C GLY A 23 -9.92 15.66 8.55
N PRO A 24 -9.79 15.09 9.75
CA PRO A 24 -10.33 13.76 10.07
C PRO A 24 -11.86 13.69 9.98
N ASP A 25 -12.59 14.78 10.25
CA ASP A 25 -14.06 14.80 10.21
C ASP A 25 -14.63 14.67 8.80
N ASP A 26 -13.85 14.98 7.79
CA ASP A 26 -14.24 14.85 6.39
C ASP A 26 -14.07 13.40 5.88
N ILE A 27 -13.22 12.59 6.53
CA ILE A 27 -12.93 11.23 6.12
C ILE A 27 -14.13 10.34 6.44
N LYS A 28 -14.78 9.86 5.39
CA LYS A 28 -15.96 8.97 5.49
C LYS A 28 -15.89 7.92 4.40
N VAL A 29 -16.24 6.69 4.74
CA VAL A 29 -16.52 5.68 3.73
C VAL A 29 -17.77 6.14 2.95
N PRO A 30 -17.69 6.28 1.62
CA PRO A 30 -18.87 6.62 0.82
C PRO A 30 -19.97 5.57 0.99
N SER A 31 -21.23 6.01 1.08
CA SER A 31 -22.36 5.08 1.07
C SER A 31 -22.35 4.26 -0.23
N GLY A 32 -22.54 2.96 -0.13
CA GLY A 32 -22.45 2.07 -1.29
C GLY A 32 -21.03 1.89 -1.84
N PHE A 33 -20.01 2.07 -1.01
CA PHE A 33 -18.60 1.90 -1.43
C PHE A 33 -18.33 0.51 -2.01
N LEU A 34 -18.75 -0.54 -1.31
CA LEU A 34 -18.55 -1.92 -1.77
C LEU A 34 -19.48 -2.29 -2.93
N GLU A 35 -20.63 -1.62 -3.04
CA GLU A 35 -21.61 -1.78 -4.12
C GLU A 35 -21.23 -1.00 -5.38
N HIS A 36 -20.16 -0.19 -5.34
CA HIS A 36 -19.70 0.49 -6.54
C HIS A 36 -19.25 -0.53 -7.58
N ARG A 37 -19.63 -0.32 -8.83
CA ARG A 37 -19.38 -1.26 -9.95
C ARG A 37 -17.95 -1.76 -10.03
N ASP A 38 -16.98 -0.90 -9.74
CA ASP A 38 -15.56 -1.25 -9.86
C ASP A 38 -15.11 -2.16 -8.69
N ASN A 39 -15.63 -1.93 -7.48
CA ASN A 39 -15.37 -2.79 -6.32
C ASN A 39 -16.05 -4.16 -6.48
N ILE A 40 -17.28 -4.18 -7.00
CA ILE A 40 -17.97 -5.42 -7.36
C ILE A 40 -17.17 -6.19 -8.43
N ALA A 41 -16.66 -5.49 -9.46
CA ALA A 41 -15.88 -6.13 -10.51
C ALA A 41 -14.58 -6.77 -9.97
N ILE A 42 -13.88 -6.10 -9.04
CA ILE A 42 -12.67 -6.64 -8.40
C ILE A 42 -13.02 -7.88 -7.58
N SER A 43 -14.00 -7.80 -6.67
CA SER A 43 -14.41 -8.95 -5.85
C SER A 43 -14.87 -10.13 -6.70
N ARG A 44 -15.67 -9.87 -7.76
CA ARG A 44 -16.09 -10.92 -8.68
C ARG A 44 -14.92 -11.54 -9.46
N SER A 45 -13.95 -10.74 -9.86
CA SER A 45 -12.75 -11.25 -10.55
C SER A 45 -11.94 -12.17 -9.63
N ILE A 46 -11.78 -11.79 -8.35
CA ILE A 46 -11.12 -12.64 -7.34
C ILE A 46 -11.89 -13.96 -7.17
N SER A 47 -13.22 -13.92 -7.03
CA SER A 47 -14.02 -15.13 -6.88
C SER A 47 -13.91 -16.06 -8.09
N LEU A 48 -13.91 -15.52 -9.32
CA LEU A 48 -13.75 -16.33 -10.53
C LEU A 48 -12.34 -16.94 -10.61
N LEU A 49 -11.30 -16.18 -10.27
CA LEU A 49 -9.94 -16.71 -10.23
C LEU A 49 -9.77 -17.77 -9.15
N LYS A 50 -10.40 -17.57 -8.00
CA LYS A 50 -10.39 -18.57 -6.92
C LYS A 50 -11.10 -19.85 -7.28
N GLU A 51 -12.24 -19.75 -7.99
CA GLU A 51 -12.99 -20.90 -8.48
C GLU A 51 -12.19 -21.70 -9.54
N GLU A 52 -11.50 -21.02 -10.45
CA GLU A 52 -10.79 -21.66 -11.58
C GLU A 52 -9.41 -22.18 -11.18
N PHE A 53 -8.66 -21.41 -10.36
CA PHE A 53 -7.23 -21.65 -10.12
C PHE A 53 -6.87 -21.79 -8.64
N GLY A 54 -7.83 -21.64 -7.71
CA GLY A 54 -7.54 -21.54 -6.28
C GLY A 54 -6.92 -22.79 -5.64
N ASP A 55 -7.01 -23.92 -6.31
CA ASP A 55 -6.37 -25.18 -5.88
C ASP A 55 -4.90 -25.29 -6.38
N GLU A 56 -4.51 -24.48 -7.37
CA GLU A 56 -3.19 -24.53 -8.00
C GLU A 56 -2.30 -23.36 -7.58
N VAL A 57 -2.89 -22.16 -7.42
CA VAL A 57 -2.16 -20.93 -7.12
C VAL A 57 -2.87 -20.07 -6.08
N ALA A 58 -2.10 -19.31 -5.30
CA ALA A 58 -2.65 -18.31 -4.39
C ALA A 58 -3.22 -17.12 -5.17
N ILE A 59 -4.42 -16.68 -4.81
CA ILE A 59 -5.05 -15.48 -5.37
C ILE A 59 -4.71 -14.29 -4.47
N ILE A 60 -3.98 -13.33 -5.02
CA ILE A 60 -3.50 -12.16 -4.27
C ILE A 60 -4.34 -10.94 -4.64
N GLY A 61 -5.05 -10.41 -3.66
CA GLY A 61 -5.74 -9.12 -3.76
C GLY A 61 -4.81 -7.93 -3.53
N LYS A 62 -5.37 -6.73 -3.53
CA LYS A 62 -4.62 -5.50 -3.28
C LYS A 62 -5.47 -4.46 -2.57
N THR A 63 -4.97 -3.94 -1.45
CA THR A 63 -5.52 -2.75 -0.80
C THR A 63 -4.42 -1.72 -0.55
N MET A 64 -4.74 -0.43 -0.62
CA MET A 64 -3.74 0.62 -0.38
C MET A 64 -3.61 0.93 1.11
N GLY A 65 -2.40 1.29 1.52
CA GLY A 65 -2.13 1.73 2.88
C GLY A 65 -2.63 3.15 3.18
N PRO A 66 -2.82 3.47 4.47
CA PRO A 66 -3.37 4.76 4.90
C PRO A 66 -2.50 5.96 4.50
N TRP A 67 -1.18 5.80 4.47
CA TRP A 67 -0.25 6.85 4.03
C TRP A 67 -0.41 7.17 2.54
N THR A 68 -0.49 6.14 1.72
CA THR A 68 -0.75 6.30 0.27
C THR A 68 -2.11 6.92 0.03
N LEU A 69 -3.15 6.49 0.74
CA LEU A 69 -4.47 7.11 0.66
C LEU A 69 -4.42 8.59 1.06
N ALA A 70 -3.67 8.94 2.11
CA ALA A 70 -3.49 10.33 2.53
C ALA A 70 -2.88 11.20 1.41
N TYR A 71 -1.88 10.68 0.69
CA TYR A 71 -1.34 11.38 -0.48
C TYR A 71 -2.41 11.68 -1.54
N HIS A 72 -3.31 10.73 -1.79
CA HIS A 72 -4.37 10.88 -2.79
C HIS A 72 -5.48 11.83 -2.35
N VAL A 73 -5.81 11.90 -1.09
CA VAL A 73 -6.96 12.69 -0.60
C VAL A 73 -6.59 14.08 -0.10
N PHE A 74 -5.38 14.27 0.43
CA PHE A 74 -4.90 15.57 0.91
C PHE A 74 -3.91 16.24 -0.05
N GLY A 75 -3.30 15.48 -0.96
CA GLY A 75 -2.13 15.88 -1.74
C GLY A 75 -0.82 15.69 -0.97
N VAL A 76 0.25 15.29 -1.68
CA VAL A 76 1.53 14.90 -1.07
C VAL A 76 2.13 16.01 -0.21
N GLU A 77 2.31 17.20 -0.77
CA GLU A 77 2.91 18.35 -0.08
C GLU A 77 2.12 18.72 1.17
N LYS A 78 0.81 18.90 1.02
CA LYS A 78 -0.05 19.28 2.13
C LYS A 78 -0.06 18.24 3.24
N PHE A 79 -0.14 16.96 2.89
CA PHE A 79 -0.11 15.90 3.88
C PHE A 79 1.23 15.84 4.62
N LEU A 80 2.36 16.00 3.92
CA LEU A 80 3.67 16.04 4.56
C LEU A 80 3.80 17.24 5.52
N LEU A 81 3.27 18.41 5.17
CA LEU A 81 3.21 19.56 6.08
C LEU A 81 2.33 19.26 7.30
N MET A 82 1.19 18.60 7.14
CA MET A 82 0.34 18.18 8.28
C MET A 82 1.07 17.29 9.27
N THR A 83 1.98 16.42 8.83
CA THR A 83 2.77 15.57 9.74
C THR A 83 3.69 16.37 10.67
N ILE A 84 4.07 17.58 10.27
CA ILE A 84 4.92 18.49 11.04
C ILE A 84 4.07 19.41 11.89
N ASP A 85 3.06 20.05 11.30
CA ASP A 85 2.26 21.09 11.92
C ASP A 85 1.30 20.53 12.97
N ASP A 86 0.66 19.39 12.68
CA ASP A 86 -0.29 18.72 13.59
C ASP A 86 -0.19 17.19 13.49
N PRO A 87 0.80 16.59 14.10
CA PRO A 87 0.99 15.14 14.07
C PRO A 87 -0.14 14.34 14.75
N VAL A 88 -0.87 14.94 15.68
CA VAL A 88 -2.02 14.29 16.34
C VAL A 88 -3.18 14.17 15.38
N MET A 89 -3.57 15.27 14.73
CA MET A 89 -4.59 15.25 13.67
C MET A 89 -4.19 14.33 12.52
N THR A 90 -2.90 14.31 12.17
CA THR A 90 -2.37 13.39 11.13
C THR A 90 -2.63 11.93 11.50
N MET A 91 -2.35 11.53 12.74
CA MET A 91 -2.62 10.16 13.22
C MET A 91 -4.11 9.84 13.17
N GLU A 92 -4.99 10.76 13.58
CA GLU A 92 -6.44 10.57 13.48
C GLU A 92 -6.90 10.36 12.03
N CYS A 93 -6.33 11.13 11.09
CA CYS A 93 -6.58 10.93 9.65
C CYS A 93 -6.14 9.54 9.18
N LEU A 94 -4.93 9.11 9.56
CA LEU A 94 -4.38 7.82 9.17
C LEU A 94 -5.20 6.66 9.74
N HIS A 95 -5.66 6.73 10.99
CA HIS A 95 -6.55 5.72 11.57
C HIS A 95 -7.87 5.59 10.78
N LYS A 96 -8.50 6.71 10.42
CA LYS A 96 -9.73 6.69 9.61
C LYS A 96 -9.50 6.18 8.19
N LEU A 97 -8.37 6.50 7.58
CA LEU A 97 -7.98 5.98 6.26
C LEU A 97 -7.69 4.49 6.31
N LYS A 98 -7.08 4.00 7.40
CA LYS A 98 -6.87 2.56 7.65
C LYS A 98 -8.20 1.79 7.62
N GLU A 99 -9.28 2.34 8.21
CA GLU A 99 -10.59 1.70 8.19
C GLU A 99 -11.10 1.45 6.75
N ILE A 100 -10.84 2.39 5.83
CA ILE A 100 -11.19 2.22 4.41
C ILE A 100 -10.35 1.11 3.78
N SER A 101 -9.05 1.08 4.08
CA SER A 101 -8.13 0.04 3.60
C SER A 101 -8.55 -1.35 4.08
N VAL A 102 -8.92 -1.47 5.36
CA VAL A 102 -9.39 -2.71 5.98
C VAL A 102 -10.72 -3.15 5.36
N LEU A 103 -11.68 -2.25 5.21
CA LEU A 103 -12.97 -2.56 4.61
C LEU A 103 -12.81 -3.13 3.19
N PHE A 104 -11.97 -2.51 2.36
CA PHE A 104 -11.75 -2.98 1.00
C PHE A 104 -10.91 -4.25 0.94
N GLY A 105 -9.93 -4.40 1.84
CA GLY A 105 -9.16 -5.62 1.99
C GLY A 105 -10.04 -6.81 2.39
N GLN A 106 -10.91 -6.62 3.39
CA GLN A 106 -11.83 -7.66 3.86
C GLN A 106 -12.78 -8.13 2.77
N ALA A 107 -13.33 -7.21 1.98
CA ALA A 107 -14.21 -7.58 0.86
C ALA A 107 -13.49 -8.46 -0.19
N GLN A 108 -12.20 -8.30 -0.39
CA GLN A 108 -11.41 -9.14 -1.28
C GLN A 108 -11.09 -10.51 -0.65
N ILE A 109 -10.85 -10.56 0.66
CA ILE A 109 -10.69 -11.81 1.42
C ILE A 109 -11.98 -12.62 1.36
N ASP A 110 -13.12 -11.99 1.62
CA ASP A 110 -14.45 -12.62 1.54
C ASP A 110 -14.75 -13.14 0.12
N ALA A 111 -14.18 -12.51 -0.91
CA ALA A 111 -14.26 -12.95 -2.30
C ALA A 111 -13.30 -14.10 -2.64
N GLY A 112 -12.39 -14.48 -1.74
CA GLY A 112 -11.49 -15.63 -1.88
C GLY A 112 -10.01 -15.27 -2.10
N ALA A 113 -9.58 -14.04 -1.79
CA ALA A 113 -8.15 -13.70 -1.81
C ALA A 113 -7.42 -14.44 -0.67
N ASP A 114 -6.30 -15.08 -1.00
CA ASP A 114 -5.44 -15.82 -0.06
C ASP A 114 -4.42 -14.94 0.64
N ALA A 115 -4.11 -13.78 0.04
CA ALA A 115 -3.18 -12.78 0.56
C ALA A 115 -3.52 -11.41 -0.02
N LEU A 116 -2.99 -10.34 0.57
CA LEU A 116 -3.13 -8.97 0.05
C LEU A 116 -1.78 -8.32 -0.14
N THR A 117 -1.56 -7.72 -1.32
CA THR A 117 -0.49 -6.73 -1.51
C THR A 117 -0.95 -5.39 -0.93
N PHE A 118 -0.06 -4.77 -0.17
CA PHE A 118 -0.34 -3.58 0.60
C PHE A 118 0.66 -2.48 0.29
N PRO A 119 0.50 -1.70 -0.80
CA PRO A 119 1.36 -0.56 -1.08
C PRO A 119 1.07 0.61 -0.14
N ASP A 120 2.13 1.08 0.57
CA ASP A 120 2.05 2.23 1.46
C ASP A 120 3.33 3.07 1.38
N HIS A 121 3.34 4.04 0.47
CA HIS A 121 4.53 4.71 -0.06
C HIS A 121 5.17 5.76 0.87
N ALA A 122 5.48 5.40 2.10
CA ALA A 122 6.35 6.18 2.99
C ALA A 122 7.83 5.93 2.62
N THR A 123 8.24 6.41 1.44
CA THR A 123 9.61 6.22 0.91
C THR A 123 10.64 7.11 1.59
N GLY A 124 11.90 6.66 1.64
CA GLY A 124 13.04 7.44 2.14
C GLY A 124 13.37 8.67 1.31
N ASP A 125 12.83 8.78 0.10
CA ASP A 125 12.96 9.95 -0.75
C ASP A 125 12.09 11.14 -0.27
N LEU A 126 11.08 10.88 0.59
CA LEU A 126 10.16 11.89 1.11
C LEU A 126 10.21 12.03 2.63
N VAL A 127 10.35 10.93 3.37
CA VAL A 127 10.33 10.91 4.84
C VAL A 127 11.37 9.94 5.39
N SER A 128 11.87 10.19 6.60
CA SER A 128 12.85 9.32 7.26
C SER A 128 12.21 8.02 7.80
N GLY A 129 13.05 7.03 8.15
CA GLY A 129 12.61 5.80 8.81
C GLY A 129 11.89 6.04 10.14
N GLU A 130 12.25 7.11 10.88
CA GLU A 130 11.55 7.51 12.11
C GLU A 130 10.09 7.92 11.86
N TYR A 131 9.77 8.46 10.67
CA TYR A 131 8.38 8.72 10.28
C TYR A 131 7.59 7.43 10.10
N TYR A 132 8.19 6.42 9.47
CA TYR A 132 7.58 5.09 9.37
C TYR A 132 7.28 4.52 10.75
N LYS A 133 8.27 4.53 11.64
CA LYS A 133 8.10 4.08 13.02
C LYS A 133 6.97 4.82 13.75
N ARG A 134 6.97 6.15 13.64
CA ARG A 134 6.04 7.02 14.36
C ARG A 134 4.60 6.91 13.86
N PHE A 135 4.40 6.84 12.55
CA PHE A 135 3.07 7.00 11.94
C PHE A 135 2.50 5.70 11.38
N LEU A 136 3.33 4.70 11.08
CA LEU A 136 2.87 3.54 10.32
C LEU A 136 3.09 2.19 11.00
N LEU A 137 4.12 2.05 11.82
CA LEU A 137 4.45 0.75 12.39
C LEU A 137 3.26 0.14 13.14
N GLU A 138 2.66 0.87 14.06
CA GLU A 138 1.50 0.41 14.86
C GLU A 138 0.27 0.19 13.96
N LEU A 139 -0.01 1.09 13.03
CA LEU A 139 -1.13 0.95 12.07
C LEU A 139 -1.00 -0.32 11.21
N HIS A 140 0.21 -0.64 10.78
CA HIS A 140 0.48 -1.85 10.00
C HIS A 140 0.30 -3.11 10.85
N GLN A 141 0.73 -3.09 12.12
CA GLN A 141 0.51 -4.20 13.06
C GLN A 141 -1.00 -4.43 13.29
N GLU A 142 -1.77 -3.36 13.56
CA GLU A 142 -3.22 -3.42 13.70
C GLU A 142 -3.91 -3.99 12.46
N MET A 143 -3.43 -3.66 11.26
CA MET A 143 -3.99 -4.21 10.02
C MET A 143 -3.74 -5.71 9.88
N VAL A 144 -2.56 -6.19 10.29
CA VAL A 144 -2.26 -7.63 10.30
C VAL A 144 -3.18 -8.38 11.27
N GLU A 145 -3.51 -7.78 12.41
CA GLU A 145 -4.41 -8.37 13.40
C GLU A 145 -5.86 -8.47 12.91
N VAL A 146 -6.29 -7.50 12.10
CA VAL A 146 -7.69 -7.43 11.61
C VAL A 146 -7.89 -8.23 10.32
N LEU A 147 -6.94 -8.16 9.39
CA LEU A 147 -7.00 -8.85 8.10
C LEU A 147 -6.29 -10.21 8.24
N GLU A 148 -6.98 -11.23 8.64
CA GLU A 148 -6.47 -12.58 8.97
C GLU A 148 -5.89 -13.36 7.77
N VAL A 149 -5.19 -12.67 6.85
CA VAL A 149 -4.46 -13.25 5.71
C VAL A 149 -3.04 -12.67 5.63
N PRO A 150 -2.09 -13.34 4.96
CA PRO A 150 -0.76 -12.80 4.73
C PRO A 150 -0.82 -11.45 4.03
N LEU A 151 -0.21 -10.41 4.65
CA LEU A 151 -0.04 -9.09 4.05
C LEU A 151 1.38 -8.95 3.48
N ILE A 152 1.48 -8.41 2.27
CA ILE A 152 2.73 -8.15 1.56
C ILE A 152 2.89 -6.64 1.44
N LEU A 153 3.69 -6.02 2.30
CA LEU A 153 3.97 -4.59 2.22
C LEU A 153 4.76 -4.27 0.96
N HIS A 154 4.42 -3.16 0.30
CA HIS A 154 5.21 -2.60 -0.79
C HIS A 154 5.51 -1.12 -0.55
N ILE A 155 6.78 -0.75 -0.59
CA ILE A 155 7.25 0.63 -0.59
C ILE A 155 8.29 0.79 -1.70
N CYS A 156 8.02 1.69 -2.67
CA CYS A 156 8.99 2.06 -3.69
C CYS A 156 10.11 2.94 -3.11
N GLY A 157 11.23 3.03 -3.84
CA GLY A 157 12.34 3.92 -3.51
C GLY A 157 13.23 3.41 -2.37
N ASN A 158 13.95 4.32 -1.74
CA ASN A 158 14.88 3.99 -0.66
C ASN A 158 14.15 3.63 0.63
N THR A 159 14.49 2.46 1.19
CA THR A 159 13.82 1.94 2.41
C THR A 159 14.77 1.32 3.42
N LEU A 160 16.09 1.33 3.18
CA LEU A 160 17.07 0.71 4.10
C LEU A 160 17.00 1.27 5.53
N ASP A 161 16.73 2.57 5.68
CA ASP A 161 16.65 3.26 6.97
C ASP A 161 15.44 2.86 7.83
N ARG A 162 14.46 2.15 7.22
CA ARG A 162 13.24 1.67 7.89
C ARG A 162 13.07 0.15 7.88
N MET A 163 14.01 -0.59 7.28
CA MET A 163 13.96 -2.05 7.18
C MET A 163 13.80 -2.73 8.55
N ASP A 164 14.49 -2.24 9.58
CA ASP A 164 14.37 -2.80 10.92
C ASP A 164 12.95 -2.59 11.52
N TYR A 165 12.32 -1.44 11.27
CA TYR A 165 10.94 -1.20 11.67
C TYR A 165 9.95 -2.01 10.84
N ILE A 166 10.21 -2.16 9.53
CA ILE A 166 9.39 -3.02 8.66
C ILE A 166 9.45 -4.47 9.14
N ALA A 167 10.60 -4.95 9.55
CA ALA A 167 10.74 -6.31 10.10
C ALA A 167 10.00 -6.54 11.43
N GLN A 168 9.44 -5.48 12.04
CA GLN A 168 8.65 -5.53 13.29
C GLN A 168 7.14 -5.37 13.04
N ASN A 169 6.70 -5.16 11.81
CA ASN A 169 5.28 -4.85 11.51
C ASN A 169 4.37 -6.09 11.44
N ASN A 170 4.90 -7.29 11.67
CA ASN A 170 4.20 -8.57 11.64
C ASN A 170 3.62 -8.98 10.27
N MET A 171 3.93 -8.27 9.19
CA MET A 171 3.52 -8.65 7.83
C MET A 171 4.31 -9.87 7.34
N ALA A 172 3.72 -10.64 6.44
CA ALA A 172 4.33 -11.86 5.93
C ALA A 172 5.55 -11.60 5.05
N ALA A 173 5.53 -10.52 4.26
CA ALA A 173 6.61 -10.18 3.35
C ALA A 173 6.72 -8.67 3.09
N PHE A 174 7.91 -8.25 2.70
CA PHE A 174 8.18 -6.90 2.20
C PHE A 174 8.71 -6.95 0.76
N HIS A 175 7.95 -6.35 -0.16
CA HIS A 175 8.36 -6.14 -1.55
C HIS A 175 9.07 -4.81 -1.67
N PHE A 176 10.39 -4.84 -1.88
CA PHE A 176 11.27 -3.67 -1.86
C PHE A 176 11.85 -3.33 -3.22
N ASP A 177 12.17 -2.04 -3.38
CA ASP A 177 12.65 -1.47 -4.63
C ASP A 177 14.12 -1.80 -4.91
N SER A 178 14.48 -1.83 -6.19
CA SER A 178 15.83 -2.02 -6.71
C SER A 178 16.85 -0.95 -6.29
N MET A 179 16.40 0.16 -5.73
CA MET A 179 17.28 1.19 -5.17
C MET A 179 17.99 0.75 -3.87
N ASN A 180 17.55 -0.34 -3.28
CA ASN A 180 18.13 -0.86 -2.04
C ASN A 180 19.08 -2.02 -2.32
N ASP A 181 20.21 -2.05 -1.61
CA ASP A 181 21.15 -3.16 -1.64
C ASP A 181 20.50 -4.41 -1.00
N PRO A 182 20.33 -5.52 -1.73
CA PRO A 182 19.62 -6.68 -1.22
C PRO A 182 20.38 -7.38 -0.08
N GLN A 183 21.71 -7.37 -0.09
CA GLN A 183 22.49 -7.97 1.00
C GLN A 183 22.29 -7.19 2.30
N LYS A 184 22.36 -5.86 2.24
CA LYS A 184 22.09 -5.01 3.42
C LYS A 184 20.67 -5.18 3.92
N ALA A 185 19.69 -5.27 3.00
CA ALA A 185 18.30 -5.52 3.37
C ALA A 185 18.17 -6.86 4.14
N MET A 186 18.77 -7.93 3.63
CA MET A 186 18.77 -9.25 4.29
C MET A 186 19.45 -9.20 5.66
N ASP A 187 20.61 -8.53 5.77
CA ASP A 187 21.36 -8.40 7.03
C ASP A 187 20.54 -7.64 8.09
N ILE A 188 19.81 -6.58 7.69
CA ILE A 188 18.99 -5.79 8.62
C ILE A 188 17.76 -6.57 9.08
N VAL A 189 17.04 -7.22 8.18
CA VAL A 189 15.80 -7.93 8.54
C VAL A 189 16.07 -9.22 9.30
N ASP A 190 17.23 -9.83 9.14
CA ASP A 190 17.71 -11.02 9.86
C ASP A 190 16.63 -12.13 9.94
N GLY A 191 16.01 -12.42 8.81
CA GLY A 191 14.98 -13.47 8.69
C GLY A 191 13.64 -13.18 9.37
N ARG A 192 13.43 -12.01 9.96
CA ARG A 192 12.18 -11.63 10.65
C ARG A 192 11.00 -11.38 9.73
N ILE A 193 11.26 -11.08 8.46
CA ILE A 193 10.25 -10.89 7.41
C ILE A 193 10.78 -11.45 6.08
N ALA A 194 9.93 -12.02 5.26
CA ALA A 194 10.32 -12.44 3.92
C ALA A 194 10.55 -11.22 3.00
N LEU A 195 11.61 -11.25 2.19
CA LEU A 195 11.91 -10.21 1.22
C LEU A 195 11.56 -10.65 -0.19
N ILE A 196 10.85 -9.78 -0.93
CA ILE A 196 10.45 -9.98 -2.33
C ILE A 196 11.07 -8.86 -3.16
N GLY A 197 11.72 -9.18 -4.25
CA GLY A 197 12.38 -8.21 -5.16
C GLY A 197 13.84 -8.62 -5.36
N ASN A 198 14.74 -7.79 -5.94
CA ASN A 198 14.49 -6.39 -6.32
C ASN A 198 15.13 -6.11 -7.69
N ILE A 199 14.54 -6.68 -8.71
CA ILE A 199 15.02 -6.51 -10.09
C ILE A 199 14.66 -5.10 -10.55
N ASN A 200 15.66 -4.38 -11.11
CA ASN A 200 15.43 -3.06 -11.70
C ASN A 200 14.68 -3.20 -13.03
N ASN A 201 13.36 -2.96 -13.00
CA ASN A 201 12.48 -3.12 -14.15
C ASN A 201 12.89 -2.25 -15.36
N PRO A 202 13.13 -0.92 -15.22
CA PRO A 202 13.49 -0.08 -16.36
C PRO A 202 14.79 -0.49 -17.04
N VAL A 203 15.79 -0.88 -16.25
CA VAL A 203 17.12 -1.23 -16.77
C VAL A 203 17.18 -2.69 -17.18
N THR A 204 16.76 -3.59 -16.29
CA THR A 204 16.96 -5.03 -16.48
C THR A 204 15.94 -5.63 -17.44
N LEU A 205 14.65 -5.27 -17.33
CA LEU A 205 13.62 -5.85 -18.19
C LEU A 205 13.51 -5.13 -19.54
N TYR A 206 13.62 -3.80 -19.57
CA TYR A 206 13.51 -3.03 -20.80
C TYR A 206 14.76 -3.14 -21.69
N SER A 207 15.94 -3.11 -21.06
CA SER A 207 17.23 -3.23 -21.79
C SER A 207 17.76 -4.66 -21.84
N CYS A 208 16.97 -5.65 -21.48
CA CYS A 208 17.46 -6.92 -21.04
C CYS A 208 17.84 -7.88 -22.10
N LEU A 209 19.00 -8.37 -21.86
CA LEU A 209 19.63 -9.56 -22.37
C LEU A 209 18.97 -10.90 -21.95
N LEU A 210 17.94 -10.88 -21.07
CA LEU A 210 17.25 -12.12 -20.66
C LEU A 210 16.28 -12.65 -21.70
N TYR A 211 16.01 -11.87 -22.76
CA TYR A 211 15.13 -12.25 -23.87
C TYR A 211 15.87 -12.39 -25.22
N THR A 212 17.20 -12.38 -25.22
CA THR A 212 18.04 -12.61 -26.42
C THR A 212 18.70 -13.98 -26.38
#